data_7a36a9f62714b8bbda6b844dfe72b9a4
#
_entry.id   7a36a9f62714b8bbda6b844dfe72b9a4
#
_cell.length_a   1.000
_cell.length_b   1.000
_cell.length_c   1.000
_cell.angle_alpha   90.00
_cell.angle_beta   90.00
_cell.angle_gamma   90.00
#
_symmetry.space_group_name_H-M   'P 1'
#
loop_
_entity.id
_entity.type
_entity.pdbx_description
1 polymer ?
#
loop_
_entity_poly.entity_id
_entity_poly.type
_entity_poly.pdbx_seq_one_letter_code
_entity_poly.pdbx_strand_id
1 'polypeptide(L)'
;MMTTTRWTAALSLVVAVLVAATGCSKKEVQTTPDRDRTDPVVATDSPTDDTMDDTAGTLTREEALAMIADMIFFDFDRSDLRPEARTTLQQKSETMRQYPDVRVRIEGHADERGTVEYNLALGERRADAARTYLIDLGIDPDRLTTISYGEERPFAEGHNEAAWQQNRRDEFIPIP
;
A
#
# COMPACT_ATOMS: atom_id res chain seq x y z
N MET A 1 14.15 43.69 -38.27
CA MET A 1 15.44 43.72 -37.55
C MET A 1 15.52 42.46 -36.71
N MET A 2 16.45 41.59 -37.09
CA MET A 2 16.77 40.31 -36.48
C MET A 2 17.54 40.52 -35.18
N THR A 3 17.29 39.72 -34.16
CA THR A 3 18.37 39.28 -33.29
C THR A 3 18.02 37.91 -32.71
N THR A 4 18.65 36.92 -33.28
CA THR A 4 18.79 35.55 -32.79
C THR A 4 19.84 35.52 -31.70
N THR A 5 19.53 34.95 -30.55
CA THR A 5 20.56 34.62 -29.55
C THR A 5 20.54 33.11 -29.32
N ARG A 6 21.56 32.48 -29.91
CA ARG A 6 21.93 31.06 -29.71
C ARG A 6 22.71 30.96 -28.41
N TRP A 7 22.36 30.07 -27.52
CA TRP A 7 23.25 29.64 -26.44
C TRP A 7 23.60 28.17 -26.61
N THR A 8 24.87 28.00 -26.80
CA THR A 8 25.59 26.77 -27.06
C THR A 8 25.97 26.07 -25.77
N ALA A 9 25.87 24.76 -25.84
CA ALA A 9 26.50 23.68 -25.12
C ALA A 9 27.62 24.00 -24.10
N ALA A 10 27.55 23.32 -22.93
CA ALA A 10 28.74 22.93 -22.22
C ALA A 10 28.56 21.49 -21.71
N LEU A 11 29.28 20.64 -22.41
CA LEU A 11 29.59 19.25 -22.12
C LEU A 11 30.67 19.24 -21.00
N SER A 12 30.46 18.56 -19.91
CA SER A 12 31.52 18.24 -18.95
C SER A 12 31.45 16.78 -18.53
N LEU A 13 32.42 16.11 -19.05
CA LEU A 13 32.85 14.73 -18.86
C LEU A 13 33.81 14.69 -17.64
N VAL A 14 33.55 13.85 -16.65
CA VAL A 14 34.55 13.41 -15.66
C VAL A 14 34.17 12.00 -15.26
N VAL A 15 34.76 11.00 -15.87
CA VAL A 15 35.94 10.20 -15.51
C VAL A 15 35.76 9.34 -14.25
N ALA A 16 35.83 8.06 -14.53
CA ALA A 16 35.84 6.90 -13.65
C ALA A 16 37.01 6.89 -12.66
N VAL A 17 36.80 6.30 -11.49
CA VAL A 17 37.85 5.60 -10.74
C VAL A 17 37.31 4.32 -10.17
N LEU A 18 37.91 3.27 -10.63
CA LEU A 18 37.88 1.89 -10.22
C LEU A 18 38.72 1.72 -8.96
N VAL A 19 38.24 1.08 -7.90
CA VAL A 19 39.10 0.34 -6.97
C VAL A 19 38.40 -0.91 -6.51
N ALA A 20 38.97 -2.02 -6.89
CA ALA A 20 38.72 -3.35 -6.40
C ALA A 20 39.40 -3.58 -5.04
N ALA A 21 38.73 -4.25 -4.11
CA ALA A 21 39.42 -4.96 -3.05
C ALA A 21 38.60 -6.21 -2.66
N THR A 22 39.16 -7.32 -3.03
CA THR A 22 38.92 -8.67 -2.63
C THR A 22 39.14 -8.88 -1.11
N GLY A 23 38.25 -9.64 -0.49
CA GLY A 23 38.43 -10.11 0.88
C GLY A 23 37.60 -11.33 1.19
N CYS A 24 37.98 -12.50 0.69
CA CYS A 24 37.55 -13.79 1.21
C CYS A 24 38.14 -14.04 2.59
N SER A 25 37.35 -14.40 3.56
CA SER A 25 37.80 -15.14 4.72
C SER A 25 36.85 -16.27 5.03
N LYS A 26 37.27 -17.45 4.61
CA LYS A 26 36.81 -18.76 5.12
C LYS A 26 37.28 -18.89 6.58
N LYS A 27 36.42 -19.36 7.44
CA LYS A 27 36.85 -19.99 8.68
C LYS A 27 36.22 -21.36 8.81
N GLU A 28 37.11 -22.27 8.96
CA GLU A 28 37.02 -23.72 8.88
C GLU A 28 36.37 -24.34 10.11
N VAL A 29 35.72 -25.43 9.84
CA VAL A 29 35.16 -26.50 10.65
C VAL A 29 36.18 -27.00 11.69
N GLN A 30 35.75 -27.23 12.91
CA GLN A 30 36.38 -28.21 13.79
C GLN A 30 35.33 -29.16 14.34
N THR A 31 35.39 -30.37 13.83
CA THR A 31 34.81 -31.64 14.30
C THR A 31 35.67 -32.17 15.44
N THR A 32 35.06 -32.73 16.46
CA THR A 32 35.13 -34.13 16.90
C THR A 32 35.02 -34.28 18.42
N PRO A 33 34.91 -35.48 18.98
CA PRO A 33 33.65 -36.19 19.21
C PRO A 33 33.54 -36.72 20.66
N ASP A 34 32.38 -37.29 20.89
CA ASP A 34 32.19 -38.51 21.70
C ASP A 34 32.25 -38.42 23.24
N ARG A 35 31.16 -38.77 23.87
CA ARG A 35 31.00 -39.88 24.80
C ARG A 35 29.60 -39.96 25.42
N ASP A 36 28.85 -40.89 24.92
CA ASP A 36 28.18 -41.98 25.63
C ASP A 36 27.93 -41.76 27.13
N ARG A 37 26.66 -41.70 27.51
CA ARG A 37 26.16 -42.33 28.73
C ARG A 37 24.63 -42.49 28.73
N THR A 38 24.26 -43.74 28.67
CA THR A 38 23.03 -44.45 28.93
C THR A 38 22.10 -43.87 30.01
N ASP A 39 20.80 -43.96 29.73
CA ASP A 39 19.49 -43.97 30.34
C ASP A 39 19.41 -44.31 31.87
N PRO A 40 18.20 -44.22 32.51
CA PRO A 40 16.82 -44.24 32.01
C PRO A 40 15.77 -43.36 32.70
N VAL A 41 14.66 -43.13 32.00
CA VAL A 41 13.23 -43.10 32.40
C VAL A 41 12.82 -42.49 33.73
N VAL A 42 11.99 -41.42 33.66
CA VAL A 42 10.71 -41.36 34.37
C VAL A 42 9.74 -40.51 33.55
N ALA A 43 8.64 -41.12 33.15
CA ALA A 43 7.46 -40.45 32.64
C ALA A 43 6.78 -39.67 33.75
N THR A 44 6.41 -38.44 33.46
CA THR A 44 5.30 -37.80 34.12
C THR A 44 4.58 -36.95 33.11
N ASP A 45 3.41 -37.43 32.73
CA ASP A 45 2.35 -36.71 32.04
C ASP A 45 2.01 -35.44 32.82
N SER A 46 2.02 -34.33 32.09
CA SER A 46 1.11 -33.21 32.32
C SER A 46 1.01 -32.40 31.03
N PRO A 47 -0.16 -32.33 30.42
CA PRO A 47 -0.37 -31.38 29.35
C PRO A 47 -0.55 -29.99 29.99
N THR A 48 0.49 -29.21 30.04
CA THR A 48 0.34 -27.77 30.18
C THR A 48 -0.06 -27.26 28.81
N ASP A 49 -1.33 -27.10 28.65
CA ASP A 49 -1.98 -26.25 27.70
C ASP A 49 -1.61 -24.77 28.04
N ASP A 50 -0.40 -24.41 27.73
CA ASP A 50 0.03 -23.02 27.66
C ASP A 50 -0.24 -22.53 26.24
N THR A 51 -1.53 -22.37 25.93
CA THR A 51 -1.97 -21.40 24.95
C THR A 51 -1.59 -20.02 25.49
N MET A 52 -0.32 -19.65 25.38
CA MET A 52 0.06 -18.25 25.43
C MET A 52 -0.63 -17.60 24.25
N ASP A 53 -1.73 -16.93 24.55
CA ASP A 53 -2.36 -15.94 23.71
C ASP A 53 -1.36 -14.80 23.49
N ASP A 54 -0.50 -14.98 22.48
CA ASP A 54 0.47 -13.98 22.00
C ASP A 54 -0.22 -12.98 21.05
N THR A 55 -1.53 -12.74 21.30
CA THR A 55 -2.38 -11.84 20.50
C THR A 55 -2.30 -10.39 20.97
N ALA A 56 -1.31 -10.05 21.80
CA ALA A 56 -1.09 -8.67 22.18
C ALA A 56 -0.42 -7.89 21.04
N GLY A 57 -1.22 -7.40 20.06
CA GLY A 57 -0.81 -6.37 19.10
C GLY A 57 -0.93 -6.69 17.61
N THR A 58 -1.39 -7.88 17.22
CA THR A 58 -1.65 -8.20 15.82
C THR A 58 -3.13 -8.06 15.53
N LEU A 59 -3.51 -7.21 14.57
CA LEU A 59 -4.89 -7.09 14.11
C LEU A 59 -5.40 -8.44 13.65
N THR A 60 -6.64 -8.76 13.98
CA THR A 60 -7.31 -9.90 13.36
C THR A 60 -7.49 -9.65 11.87
N ARG A 61 -7.65 -10.72 11.09
CA ARG A 61 -7.88 -10.57 9.64
C ARG A 61 -9.14 -9.73 9.34
N GLU A 62 -10.17 -9.86 10.14
CA GLU A 62 -11.41 -9.09 9.97
C GLU A 62 -11.20 -7.59 10.24
N GLU A 63 -10.49 -7.24 11.31
CA GLU A 63 -10.12 -5.85 11.60
C GLU A 63 -9.21 -5.27 10.51
N ALA A 64 -8.27 -6.06 10.01
CA ALA A 64 -7.39 -5.67 8.91
C ALA A 64 -8.19 -5.38 7.61
N LEU A 65 -9.12 -6.24 7.25
CA LEU A 65 -9.98 -6.03 6.08
C LEU A 65 -10.88 -4.80 6.26
N ALA A 66 -11.40 -4.56 7.45
CA ALA A 66 -12.18 -3.36 7.76
C ALA A 66 -11.34 -2.08 7.62
N MET A 67 -10.11 -2.05 8.14
CA MET A 67 -9.18 -0.92 7.97
C MET A 67 -8.82 -0.67 6.51
N ILE A 68 -8.65 -1.74 5.72
CA ILE A 68 -8.41 -1.62 4.28
C ILE A 68 -9.64 -1.06 3.56
N ALA A 69 -10.85 -1.35 4.03
CA ALA A 69 -12.10 -0.91 3.41
C ALA A 69 -12.45 0.57 3.70
N ASP A 70 -11.77 1.25 4.61
CA ASP A 70 -12.04 2.66 4.91
C ASP A 70 -11.98 3.54 3.66
N MET A 71 -12.95 4.46 3.52
CA MET A 71 -13.02 5.38 2.39
C MET A 71 -12.07 6.56 2.55
N ILE A 72 -11.66 7.13 1.42
CA ILE A 72 -10.99 8.44 1.38
C ILE A 72 -11.84 9.43 0.60
N PHE A 73 -11.69 10.73 0.91
CA PHE A 73 -12.54 11.77 0.35
C PHE A 73 -11.71 12.84 -0.36
N PHE A 74 -12.37 13.49 -1.35
CA PHE A 74 -11.75 14.49 -2.19
C PHE A 74 -12.48 15.84 -2.13
N ASP A 75 -11.76 16.89 -2.48
CA ASP A 75 -12.35 18.20 -2.69
C ASP A 75 -13.14 18.25 -4.01
N PHE A 76 -13.99 19.28 -4.15
CA PHE A 76 -14.75 19.47 -5.37
C PHE A 76 -13.84 19.62 -6.58
N ASP A 77 -14.15 18.86 -7.62
CA ASP A 77 -13.43 18.86 -8.92
C ASP A 77 -11.92 18.59 -8.80
N ARG A 78 -11.50 17.84 -7.77
CA ARG A 78 -10.09 17.47 -7.55
C ARG A 78 -9.89 15.97 -7.44
N SER A 79 -8.70 15.55 -7.85
CA SER A 79 -8.19 14.18 -7.68
C SER A 79 -6.90 14.14 -6.82
N ASP A 80 -6.45 15.30 -6.30
CA ASP A 80 -5.30 15.33 -5.41
C ASP A 80 -5.65 14.74 -4.05
N LEU A 81 -4.77 13.90 -3.54
CA LEU A 81 -4.93 13.30 -2.22
C LEU A 81 -4.76 14.36 -1.11
N ARG A 82 -5.78 14.51 -0.30
CA ARG A 82 -5.78 15.34 0.91
C ARG A 82 -4.82 14.76 1.95
N PRO A 83 -4.32 15.57 2.91
CA PRO A 83 -3.45 15.06 3.97
C PRO A 83 -4.06 13.89 4.76
N GLU A 84 -5.36 13.96 5.08
CA GLU A 84 -6.09 12.91 5.78
C GLU A 84 -6.17 11.62 4.94
N ALA A 85 -6.44 11.75 3.65
CA ALA A 85 -6.45 10.62 2.72
C ALA A 85 -5.08 9.92 2.65
N ARG A 86 -3.99 10.69 2.64
CA ARG A 86 -2.63 10.13 2.67
C ARG A 86 -2.36 9.36 3.96
N THR A 87 -2.81 9.87 5.11
CA THR A 87 -2.67 9.16 6.40
C THR A 87 -3.44 7.83 6.37
N THR A 88 -4.68 7.84 5.88
CA THR A 88 -5.49 6.62 5.72
C THR A 88 -4.81 5.63 4.78
N LEU A 89 -4.26 6.08 3.64
CA LEU A 89 -3.54 5.22 2.69
C LEU A 89 -2.24 4.65 3.28
N GLN A 90 -1.52 5.40 4.13
CA GLN A 90 -0.36 4.88 4.86
C GLN A 90 -0.75 3.74 5.80
N GLN A 91 -1.80 3.91 6.59
CA GLN A 91 -2.33 2.85 7.47
C GLN A 91 -2.74 1.61 6.68
N LYS A 92 -3.46 1.80 5.55
CA LYS A 92 -3.80 0.71 4.64
C LYS A 92 -2.56 -0.04 4.13
N SER A 93 -1.52 0.69 3.73
CA SER A 93 -0.30 0.09 3.22
C SER A 93 0.41 -0.76 4.29
N GLU A 94 0.43 -0.33 5.55
CA GLU A 94 0.98 -1.08 6.67
C GLU A 94 0.18 -2.36 6.92
N THR A 95 -1.14 -2.27 6.92
CA THR A 95 -2.05 -3.42 7.05
C THR A 95 -1.89 -4.38 5.87
N MET A 96 -1.83 -3.89 4.65
CA MET A 96 -1.64 -4.72 3.45
C MET A 96 -0.29 -5.45 3.41
N ARG A 97 0.75 -4.93 4.07
CA ARG A 97 2.04 -5.65 4.23
C ARG A 97 1.93 -6.84 5.17
N GLN A 98 1.10 -6.73 6.21
CA GLN A 98 0.85 -7.84 7.15
C GLN A 98 0.03 -8.97 6.51
N TYR A 99 -0.79 -8.63 5.50
CA TYR A 99 -1.66 -9.56 4.78
C TYR A 99 -1.33 -9.54 3.26
N PRO A 100 -0.25 -10.21 2.82
CA PRO A 100 0.25 -10.13 1.45
C PRO A 100 -0.66 -10.78 0.41
N ASP A 101 -1.56 -11.64 0.81
CA ASP A 101 -2.55 -12.31 -0.04
C ASP A 101 -3.75 -11.44 -0.39
N VAL A 102 -4.02 -10.38 0.38
CA VAL A 102 -5.15 -9.47 0.14
C VAL A 102 -4.88 -8.59 -1.07
N ARG A 103 -5.79 -8.61 -2.03
CA ARG A 103 -5.86 -7.69 -3.16
C ARG A 103 -6.93 -6.63 -2.90
N VAL A 104 -6.83 -5.49 -3.55
CA VAL A 104 -7.77 -4.40 -3.35
C VAL A 104 -8.23 -3.85 -4.69
N ARG A 105 -9.55 -3.71 -4.86
CA ARG A 105 -10.13 -2.91 -5.93
C ARG A 105 -10.48 -1.53 -5.37
N ILE A 106 -9.97 -0.50 -6.02
CA ILE A 106 -10.22 0.90 -5.69
C ILE A 106 -11.31 1.40 -6.61
N GLU A 107 -12.42 1.83 -6.04
CA GLU A 107 -13.59 2.31 -6.76
C GLU A 107 -13.68 3.84 -6.62
N GLY A 108 -13.51 4.56 -7.73
CA GLY A 108 -13.53 6.02 -7.76
C GLY A 108 -14.92 6.57 -8.05
N HIS A 109 -15.33 7.57 -7.25
CA HIS A 109 -16.64 8.19 -7.34
C HIS A 109 -16.55 9.72 -7.44
N ALA A 110 -17.61 10.32 -7.98
CA ALA A 110 -17.79 11.75 -8.08
C ALA A 110 -19.18 12.15 -7.56
N ASP A 111 -19.37 13.43 -7.28
CA ASP A 111 -20.72 13.98 -7.08
C ASP A 111 -21.42 14.22 -8.43
N GLU A 112 -22.72 14.47 -8.40
CA GLU A 112 -23.57 14.57 -9.58
C GLU A 112 -23.36 15.83 -10.45
N ARG A 113 -22.46 16.74 -10.04
CA ARG A 113 -22.22 17.99 -10.78
C ARG A 113 -21.28 17.75 -11.94
N GLY A 114 -21.75 18.01 -13.16
CA GLY A 114 -20.99 17.80 -14.39
C GLY A 114 -21.72 16.91 -15.40
N THR A 115 -20.96 16.32 -16.32
CA THR A 115 -21.48 15.27 -17.20
C THR A 115 -21.03 13.90 -16.72
N VAL A 116 -21.80 12.87 -17.05
CA VAL A 116 -21.49 11.48 -16.69
C VAL A 116 -20.07 11.10 -17.14
N GLU A 117 -19.72 11.44 -18.39
CA GLU A 117 -18.39 11.14 -18.95
C GLU A 117 -17.26 11.85 -18.19
N TYR A 118 -17.50 13.12 -17.82
CA TYR A 118 -16.53 13.88 -17.01
C TYR A 118 -16.34 13.25 -15.64
N ASN A 119 -17.44 12.88 -14.97
CA ASN A 119 -17.42 12.31 -13.63
C ASN A 119 -16.84 10.88 -13.62
N LEU A 120 -17.05 10.08 -14.67
CA LEU A 120 -16.35 8.81 -14.86
C LEU A 120 -14.83 9.04 -14.96
N ALA A 121 -14.39 9.97 -15.80
CA ALA A 121 -12.96 10.28 -15.91
C ALA A 121 -12.38 10.88 -14.61
N LEU A 122 -13.16 11.66 -13.85
CA LEU A 122 -12.73 12.20 -12.56
C LEU A 122 -12.57 11.10 -11.51
N GLY A 123 -13.53 10.17 -11.43
CA GLY A 123 -13.45 9.01 -10.54
C GLY A 123 -12.25 8.11 -10.87
N GLU A 124 -11.95 7.89 -12.16
CA GLU A 124 -10.77 7.16 -12.59
C GLU A 124 -9.48 7.85 -12.12
N ARG A 125 -9.34 9.16 -12.34
CA ARG A 125 -8.16 9.92 -11.86
C ARG A 125 -7.99 9.85 -10.35
N ARG A 126 -9.09 9.81 -9.56
CA ARG A 126 -9.06 9.65 -8.10
C ARG A 126 -8.54 8.28 -7.70
N ALA A 127 -9.14 7.23 -8.23
CA ALA A 127 -8.73 5.85 -7.97
C ALA A 127 -7.26 5.61 -8.37
N ASP A 128 -6.81 6.17 -9.49
CA ASP A 128 -5.42 6.07 -9.94
C ASP A 128 -4.46 6.85 -9.03
N ALA A 129 -4.87 8.01 -8.49
CA ALA A 129 -4.06 8.75 -7.53
C ALA A 129 -3.86 7.94 -6.24
N ALA A 130 -4.91 7.31 -5.72
CA ALA A 130 -4.82 6.43 -4.56
C ALA A 130 -3.97 5.18 -4.85
N ARG A 131 -4.16 4.55 -6.00
CA ARG A 131 -3.36 3.40 -6.45
C ARG A 131 -1.88 3.76 -6.55
N THR A 132 -1.55 4.84 -7.22
CA THR A 132 -0.17 5.30 -7.39
C THR A 132 0.49 5.55 -6.03
N TYR A 133 -0.20 6.20 -5.11
CA TYR A 133 0.33 6.46 -3.78
C TYR A 133 0.58 5.17 -2.97
N LEU A 134 -0.30 4.16 -3.07
CA LEU A 134 -0.06 2.84 -2.45
C LEU A 134 1.14 2.12 -3.06
N ILE A 135 1.36 2.23 -4.37
CA ILE A 135 2.54 1.69 -5.05
C ILE A 135 3.82 2.41 -4.56
N ASP A 136 3.79 3.73 -4.45
CA ASP A 136 4.90 4.53 -3.91
C ASP A 136 5.24 4.14 -2.45
N LEU A 137 4.24 3.70 -1.69
CA LEU A 137 4.40 3.12 -0.36
C LEU A 137 4.88 1.66 -0.38
N GLY A 138 5.11 1.05 -1.55
CA GLY A 138 5.68 -0.28 -1.71
C GLY A 138 4.67 -1.42 -1.78
N ILE A 139 3.40 -1.14 -2.07
CA ILE A 139 2.41 -2.19 -2.37
C ILE A 139 2.59 -2.64 -3.83
N ASP A 140 2.58 -3.96 -4.05
CA ASP A 140 2.71 -4.55 -5.38
C ASP A 140 1.56 -4.08 -6.30
N PRO A 141 1.86 -3.52 -7.50
CA PRO A 141 0.85 -3.11 -8.47
C PRO A 141 -0.16 -4.17 -8.85
N ASP A 142 0.22 -5.46 -8.84
CA ASP A 142 -0.65 -6.59 -9.20
C ASP A 142 -1.71 -6.89 -8.12
N ARG A 143 -1.56 -6.30 -6.95
CA ARG A 143 -2.53 -6.37 -5.86
C ARG A 143 -3.60 -5.28 -5.92
N LEU A 144 -3.45 -4.30 -6.82
CA LEU A 144 -4.28 -3.10 -6.89
C LEU A 144 -4.94 -2.98 -8.27
N THR A 145 -6.27 -2.91 -8.28
CA THR A 145 -7.05 -2.62 -9.48
C THR A 145 -7.90 -1.38 -9.27
N THR A 146 -8.15 -0.62 -10.31
CA THR A 146 -9.00 0.58 -10.28
C THR A 146 -10.24 0.39 -11.15
N ILE A 147 -11.34 1.00 -10.74
CA ILE A 147 -12.56 1.16 -11.54
C ILE A 147 -13.21 2.48 -11.17
N SER A 148 -13.83 3.16 -12.13
CA SER A 148 -14.63 4.34 -11.86
C SER A 148 -16.13 4.05 -12.06
N TYR A 149 -16.92 4.56 -11.15
CA TYR A 149 -18.37 4.64 -11.29
C TYR A 149 -18.86 6.09 -11.49
N GLY A 150 -17.94 7.07 -11.41
CA GLY A 150 -18.34 8.47 -11.51
C GLY A 150 -19.47 8.81 -10.53
N GLU A 151 -20.57 9.35 -11.04
CA GLU A 151 -21.74 9.70 -10.25
C GLU A 151 -22.81 8.59 -10.18
N GLU A 152 -22.60 7.46 -10.88
CA GLU A 152 -23.64 6.42 -11.06
C GLU A 152 -23.97 5.64 -9.77
N ARG A 153 -23.10 5.70 -8.76
CA ARG A 153 -23.28 5.02 -7.48
C ARG A 153 -23.12 6.00 -6.32
N PRO A 154 -24.10 6.85 -6.06
CA PRO A 154 -24.04 7.78 -4.94
C PRO A 154 -24.06 7.02 -3.60
N PHE A 155 -23.23 7.45 -2.64
CA PHE A 155 -23.25 6.96 -1.27
C PHE A 155 -24.33 7.68 -0.45
N ALA A 156 -24.46 8.98 -0.65
CA ALA A 156 -25.49 9.80 -0.02
C ALA A 156 -26.40 10.39 -1.08
N GLU A 157 -27.71 10.24 -0.85
CA GLU A 157 -28.72 10.88 -1.67
C GLU A 157 -28.93 12.34 -1.25
N GLY A 158 -29.23 13.20 -2.23
CA GLY A 158 -29.52 14.62 -2.01
C GLY A 158 -28.67 15.54 -2.87
N HIS A 159 -29.22 16.72 -3.17
CA HIS A 159 -28.61 17.74 -4.04
C HIS A 159 -28.04 18.90 -3.21
N ASN A 160 -27.16 18.59 -2.28
CA ASN A 160 -26.54 19.55 -1.37
C ASN A 160 -25.09 19.18 -1.05
N GLU A 161 -24.33 20.15 -0.51
CA GLU A 161 -22.90 19.96 -0.26
C GLU A 161 -22.61 18.81 0.73
N ALA A 162 -23.51 18.53 1.68
CA ALA A 162 -23.31 17.44 2.63
C ALA A 162 -23.37 16.08 1.94
N ALA A 163 -24.31 15.87 0.99
CA ALA A 163 -24.35 14.66 0.18
C ALA A 163 -23.20 14.61 -0.82
N TRP A 164 -22.92 15.70 -1.51
CA TRP A 164 -21.83 15.77 -2.49
C TRP A 164 -20.46 15.47 -1.88
N GLN A 165 -20.20 15.95 -0.68
CA GLN A 165 -18.94 15.67 0.02
C GLN A 165 -18.75 14.17 0.29
N GLN A 166 -19.82 13.46 0.62
CA GLN A 166 -19.77 12.02 0.82
C GLN A 166 -19.64 11.25 -0.50
N ASN A 167 -20.15 11.79 -1.59
CA ASN A 167 -20.08 11.16 -2.91
C ASN A 167 -18.70 11.34 -3.57
N ARG A 168 -17.93 12.37 -3.20
CA ARG A 168 -16.55 12.59 -3.67
C ARG A 168 -15.57 11.70 -2.90
N ARG A 169 -15.56 10.41 -3.20
CA ARG A 169 -14.81 9.41 -2.45
C ARG A 169 -14.14 8.38 -3.33
N ASP A 170 -13.18 7.66 -2.75
CA ASP A 170 -12.79 6.34 -3.23
C ASP A 170 -13.15 5.30 -2.17
N GLU A 171 -13.70 4.19 -2.63
CA GLU A 171 -13.95 2.99 -1.84
C GLU A 171 -12.87 1.95 -2.12
N PHE A 172 -12.52 1.19 -1.08
CA PHE A 172 -11.52 0.13 -1.17
C PHE A 172 -12.19 -1.20 -0.87
N ILE A 173 -12.24 -2.07 -1.85
CA ILE A 173 -12.88 -3.38 -1.75
C ILE A 173 -11.80 -4.45 -1.63
N PRO A 174 -11.56 -5.00 -0.42
CA PRO A 174 -10.63 -6.10 -0.24
C PRO A 174 -11.13 -7.34 -0.95
N ILE A 175 -10.24 -8.01 -1.68
CA ILE A 175 -10.48 -9.28 -2.36
C ILE A 175 -9.57 -10.30 -1.69
N PRO A 176 -10.11 -11.20 -0.87
CA PRO A 176 -9.34 -12.21 -0.15
C PRO A 176 -8.78 -13.29 -1.05
#